data_a78fc23d990f1f5bc425f374cf220bb3
#
_entry.id   a78fc23d990f1f5bc425f374cf220bb3
#
_cell.length_a   1.000
_cell.length_b   1.000
_cell.length_c   1.000
_cell.angle_alpha   90.00
_cell.angle_beta   90.00
_cell.angle_gamma   90.00
#
_symmetry.space_group_name_H-M   'P 1'
#
loop_
_entity.id
_entity.type
_entity.pdbx_description
1 polymer ?
#
loop_
_entity_poly.entity_id
_entity_poly.type
_entity_poly.pdbx_seq_one_letter_code
_entity_poly.pdbx_strand_id
1 'polypeptide(L)'
;SESKEELDRFCDAMISIRAEIQEVADGRQTLENNILVNAPHTNEALLAKDWDKPYSRERAAYPAPWLREGAGKFWPTTGRVDNVYGDRHLVSTLVEEVEDPIAKAA
;
A
#
# COMPACT_ATOMS: atom_id res chain seq x y z
N SER A 1 -0.44 7.55 -27.56
CA SER A 1 0.96 7.37 -27.17
C SER A 1 1.31 8.23 -25.95
N GLU A 2 2.17 7.69 -25.12
CA GLU A 2 2.61 8.38 -23.92
C GLU A 2 3.65 9.44 -24.26
N SER A 3 3.63 10.57 -23.55
CA SER A 3 4.66 11.61 -23.74
C SER A 3 6.00 11.12 -23.17
N LYS A 4 7.09 11.72 -23.64
CA LYS A 4 8.41 11.45 -23.09
C LYS A 4 8.46 11.74 -21.59
N GLU A 5 7.82 12.82 -21.17
CA GLU A 5 7.79 13.21 -19.76
C GLU A 5 7.08 12.16 -18.89
N GLU A 6 6.01 11.58 -19.40
CA GLU A 6 5.30 10.53 -18.70
C GLU A 6 6.11 9.23 -18.64
N LEU A 7 6.81 8.91 -19.73
CA LEU A 7 7.70 7.75 -19.75
C LEU A 7 8.87 7.92 -18.77
N ASP A 8 9.46 9.11 -18.74
CA ASP A 8 10.54 9.42 -17.81
C ASP A 8 10.07 9.32 -16.37
N ARG A 9 8.87 9.83 -16.08
CA ARG A 9 8.25 9.73 -14.75
C ARG A 9 8.04 8.28 -14.34
N PHE A 10 7.56 7.46 -15.27
CA PHE A 10 7.38 6.04 -15.02
C PHE A 10 8.72 5.37 -14.70
N CYS A 11 9.76 5.64 -15.48
CA CYS A 11 11.09 5.08 -15.24
C CYS A 11 11.64 5.52 -13.89
N ASP A 12 11.49 6.79 -13.53
CA ASP A 12 11.95 7.30 -12.25
C ASP A 12 11.20 6.65 -11.09
N ALA A 13 9.90 6.44 -11.25
CA ALA A 13 9.10 5.73 -10.25
C ALA A 13 9.58 4.28 -10.07
N MET A 14 9.89 3.59 -11.14
CA MET A 14 10.40 2.22 -11.08
C MET A 14 11.76 2.15 -10.39
N ILE A 15 12.64 3.11 -10.64
CA ILE A 15 13.93 3.20 -9.97
C ILE A 15 13.73 3.44 -8.48
N SER A 16 12.80 4.31 -8.11
CA SER A 16 12.49 4.58 -6.71
C SER A 16 11.96 3.33 -6.00
N ILE A 17 11.08 2.58 -6.65
CA ILE A 17 10.54 1.34 -6.11
C ILE A 17 11.65 0.30 -5.95
N ARG A 18 12.56 0.21 -6.91
CA ARG A 18 13.70 -0.70 -6.81
C ARG A 18 14.55 -0.39 -5.58
N ALA A 19 14.75 0.89 -5.29
CA ALA A 19 15.50 1.29 -4.10
C ALA A 19 14.77 0.85 -2.82
N GLU A 20 13.45 0.93 -2.80
CA GLU A 20 12.65 0.45 -1.68
C GLU A 20 12.77 -1.08 -1.52
N ILE A 21 12.75 -1.81 -2.62
CA ILE A 21 12.98 -3.27 -2.59
C ILE A 21 14.37 -3.58 -2.01
N GLN A 22 15.37 -2.80 -2.41
CA GLN A 22 16.74 -3.00 -1.91
C GLN A 22 16.82 -2.78 -0.40
N GLU A 23 16.09 -1.82 0.15
CA GLU A 23 16.05 -1.61 1.60
C GLU A 23 15.52 -2.83 2.34
N VAL A 24 14.51 -3.49 1.79
CA VAL A 24 13.99 -4.73 2.37
C VAL A 24 15.01 -5.86 2.25
N ALA A 25 15.64 -5.98 1.08
CA ALA A 25 16.65 -7.00 0.84
C ALA A 25 17.88 -6.82 1.76
N ASP A 26 18.22 -5.58 2.07
CA ASP A 26 19.33 -5.25 2.97
C ASP A 26 18.97 -5.39 4.45
N GLY A 27 17.75 -5.71 4.78
CA GLY A 27 17.30 -5.86 6.15
C GLY A 27 16.99 -4.57 6.89
N ARG A 28 16.94 -3.44 6.19
CA ARG A 28 16.57 -2.16 6.80
C ARG A 28 15.08 -2.06 7.12
N GLN A 29 14.29 -2.84 6.41
CA GLN A 29 12.86 -3.03 6.71
C GLN A 29 12.58 -4.53 6.64
N THR A 30 11.60 -5.01 7.38
CA THR A 30 11.27 -6.44 7.41
C THR A 30 10.36 -6.82 6.25
N LEU A 31 10.29 -8.11 5.95
CA LEU A 31 9.38 -8.61 4.92
C LEU A 31 7.92 -8.39 5.29
N GLU A 32 7.62 -8.42 6.58
CA GLU A 32 6.24 -8.31 7.09
C GLU A 32 5.79 -6.86 7.26
N ASN A 33 6.73 -5.93 7.44
CA ASN A 33 6.42 -4.53 7.69
C ASN A 33 7.41 -3.64 6.94
N ASN A 34 7.03 -3.19 5.77
CA ASN A 34 7.86 -2.34 4.92
C ASN A 34 6.98 -1.44 4.07
N ILE A 35 7.62 -0.45 3.44
CA ILE A 35 6.91 0.58 2.69
C ILE A 35 6.15 0.02 1.47
N LEU A 36 6.60 -1.10 0.91
CA LEU A 36 5.94 -1.71 -0.23
C LEU A 36 4.71 -2.53 0.18
N VAL A 37 4.86 -3.35 1.22
CA VAL A 37 3.76 -4.19 1.72
C VAL A 37 2.62 -3.34 2.26
N ASN A 38 2.95 -2.24 2.92
CA ASN A 38 1.97 -1.35 3.53
C ASN A 38 1.33 -0.37 2.56
N ALA A 39 1.88 -0.22 1.35
CA ALA A 39 1.30 0.67 0.35
C ALA A 39 -0.03 0.13 -0.18
N PRO A 40 -0.93 0.97 -0.66
CA PRO A 40 -0.83 2.42 -0.67
C PRO A 40 -1.15 3.05 0.70
N HIS A 41 -0.56 4.22 0.95
CA HIS A 41 -0.76 4.93 2.21
C HIS A 41 -1.83 6.00 2.03
N THR A 42 -2.99 5.75 2.61
CA THR A 42 -4.12 6.69 2.55
C THR A 42 -3.92 7.85 3.50
N ASN A 43 -4.68 8.93 3.32
CA ASN A 43 -4.68 10.04 4.25
C ASN A 43 -5.06 9.58 5.67
N GLU A 44 -6.03 8.70 5.77
CA GLU A 44 -6.44 8.14 7.06
C GLU A 44 -5.29 7.42 7.76
N ALA A 45 -4.56 6.58 7.02
CA ALA A 45 -3.42 5.87 7.56
C ALA A 45 -2.30 6.83 7.99
N LEU A 46 -2.06 7.88 7.19
CA LEU A 46 -1.02 8.87 7.49
C LEU A 46 -1.34 9.72 8.70
N LEU A 47 -2.62 9.97 8.96
CA LEU A 47 -3.08 10.80 10.06
C LEU A 47 -3.36 10.02 11.35
N ALA A 48 -3.20 8.70 11.33
CA ALA A 48 -3.39 7.87 12.51
C ALA A 48 -2.48 8.33 13.66
N LYS A 49 -2.98 8.24 14.88
CA LYS A 49 -2.27 8.72 16.06
C LYS A 49 -0.91 8.05 16.22
N ASP A 50 -0.89 6.73 16.09
CA ASP A 50 0.33 5.95 16.27
C ASP A 50 0.94 5.60 14.92
N TRP A 51 2.26 5.68 14.87
CA TRP A 51 3.02 5.33 13.68
C TRP A 51 4.10 4.33 14.07
N ASP A 52 3.84 3.07 13.77
CA ASP A 52 4.71 1.95 14.15
C ASP A 52 5.46 1.32 12.98
N LYS A 53 5.68 2.09 11.92
CA LYS A 53 6.31 1.61 10.70
C LYS A 53 7.81 1.99 10.67
N PRO A 54 8.64 1.18 10.00
CA PRO A 54 10.10 1.41 9.96
C PRO A 54 10.54 2.55 9.03
N TYR A 55 9.62 3.35 8.56
CA TYR A 55 9.89 4.53 7.72
C TYR A 55 9.00 5.68 8.20
N SER A 56 9.35 6.91 7.83
CA SER A 56 8.62 8.09 8.30
C SER A 56 7.27 8.25 7.60
N ARG A 57 6.35 8.93 8.28
CA ARG A 57 5.06 9.33 7.68
C ARG A 57 5.28 10.18 6.44
N GLU A 58 6.23 11.08 6.51
CA GLU A 58 6.56 11.97 5.40
C GLU A 58 6.99 11.18 4.18
N ARG A 59 7.84 10.19 4.35
CA ARG A 59 8.26 9.31 3.27
C ARG A 59 7.09 8.49 2.72
N ALA A 60 6.18 8.04 3.58
CA ALA A 60 4.98 7.33 3.16
C ALA A 60 4.07 8.21 2.30
N ALA A 61 3.95 9.50 2.68
CA ALA A 61 3.14 10.45 1.93
C ALA A 61 3.79 10.83 0.59
N TYR A 62 5.10 10.98 0.58
CA TYR A 62 5.87 11.42 -0.59
C TYR A 62 7.06 10.49 -0.80
N PRO A 63 6.82 9.28 -1.35
CA PRO A 63 7.89 8.28 -1.50
C PRO A 63 8.96 8.67 -2.54
N ALA A 64 8.68 9.66 -3.35
CA ALA A 64 9.63 10.21 -4.30
C ALA A 64 9.68 11.73 -4.17
N PRO A 65 10.87 12.36 -4.26
CA PRO A 65 11.02 13.80 -4.01
C PRO A 65 10.14 14.70 -4.86
N TRP A 66 9.93 14.34 -6.12
CA TRP A 66 9.13 15.16 -7.04
C TRP A 66 7.65 15.20 -6.69
N LEU A 67 7.16 14.26 -5.88
CA LEU A 67 5.74 14.22 -5.50
C LEU A 67 5.36 15.38 -4.58
N ARG A 68 6.31 15.84 -3.76
CA ARG A 68 6.08 16.98 -2.86
C ARG A 68 6.03 18.29 -3.61
N GLU A 69 6.86 18.44 -4.64
CA GLU A 69 7.04 19.69 -5.37
C GLU A 69 5.98 19.92 -6.44
N GLY A 70 5.36 18.87 -6.92
CA GLY A 70 4.38 18.95 -7.98
C GLY A 70 2.94 19.01 -7.50
N ALA A 71 2.09 19.68 -8.27
CA ALA A 71 0.66 19.73 -8.02
C ALA A 71 -0.04 18.49 -8.58
N GLY A 72 0.62 17.34 -8.56
CA GLY A 72 0.13 16.17 -9.27
C GLY A 72 0.02 14.89 -8.47
N LYS A 73 0.21 14.94 -7.16
CA LYS A 73 0.08 13.71 -6.41
C LYS A 73 -1.37 13.26 -6.35
N PHE A 74 -1.61 12.03 -6.77
CA PHE A 74 -2.90 11.37 -6.59
C PHE A 74 -2.91 10.67 -5.23
N TRP A 75 -3.78 11.10 -4.33
CA TRP A 75 -3.87 10.54 -3.00
C TRP A 75 -4.73 9.27 -3.03
N PRO A 76 -4.20 8.14 -2.56
CA PRO A 76 -4.99 6.92 -2.52
C PRO A 76 -6.12 7.03 -1.49
N THR A 77 -7.28 6.51 -1.85
CA THR A 77 -8.47 6.52 -0.99
C THR A 77 -8.68 5.19 -0.26
N THR A 78 -8.06 4.13 -0.77
CA THR A 78 -8.24 2.78 -0.23
C THR A 78 -6.89 2.13 -0.06
N GLY A 79 -6.63 1.59 1.12
CA GLY A 79 -5.41 0.85 1.41
C GLY A 79 -5.42 -0.54 0.77
N ARG A 80 -4.36 -1.29 1.02
CA ARG A 80 -4.24 -2.65 0.51
C ARG A 80 -5.32 -3.54 1.13
N VAL A 81 -6.00 -4.29 0.31
CA VAL A 81 -7.02 -5.23 0.73
C VAL A 81 -6.35 -6.60 0.94
N ASP A 82 -6.61 -7.20 2.11
CA ASP A 82 -6.25 -8.59 2.34
C ASP A 82 -7.34 -9.46 1.72
N ASN A 83 -7.09 -9.96 0.52
CA ASN A 83 -8.07 -10.73 -0.22
C ASN A 83 -8.52 -11.98 0.52
N VAL A 84 -7.61 -12.65 1.20
CA VAL A 84 -7.95 -13.86 1.97
C VAL A 84 -8.85 -13.51 3.14
N TYR A 85 -8.49 -12.46 3.88
CA TYR A 85 -9.29 -11.98 4.99
C TYR A 85 -10.66 -11.50 4.52
N GLY A 86 -10.69 -10.71 3.45
CA GLY A 86 -11.92 -10.19 2.89
C GLY A 86 -12.85 -11.30 2.43
N ASP A 87 -12.34 -12.30 1.74
CA ASP A 87 -13.12 -13.44 1.26
C ASP A 87 -13.70 -14.23 2.43
N ARG A 88 -12.90 -14.46 3.47
CA ARG A 88 -13.38 -15.18 4.68
C ARG A 88 -14.47 -14.39 5.40
N HIS A 89 -14.33 -13.09 5.48
CA HIS A 89 -15.33 -12.23 6.12
C HIS A 89 -16.60 -12.15 5.31
N LEU A 90 -16.51 -12.11 4.01
CA LEU A 90 -17.67 -12.15 3.13
C LEU A 90 -18.43 -13.45 3.30
N VAL A 91 -17.71 -14.57 3.33
CA VAL A 91 -18.30 -15.91 3.56
C VAL A 91 -19.00 -15.96 4.90
N SER A 92 -18.36 -15.45 5.95
CA SER A 92 -18.96 -15.42 7.31
C SER A 92 -20.25 -14.58 7.32
N THR A 93 -20.25 -13.46 6.63
CA THR A 93 -21.45 -12.63 6.53
C THR A 93 -22.57 -13.35 5.81
N LEU A 94 -22.26 -14.06 4.74
CA LEU A 94 -23.24 -14.86 4.02
C LEU A 94 -23.78 -16.01 4.88
N VAL A 95 -22.91 -16.62 5.70
CA VAL A 95 -23.34 -17.66 6.64
C VAL A 95 -24.35 -17.10 7.63
N GLU A 96 -24.09 -15.95 8.20
CA GLU A 96 -25.01 -15.31 9.15
C GLU A 96 -26.37 -15.02 8.51
N GLU A 97 -26.39 -14.66 7.24
CA GLU A 97 -27.63 -14.36 6.53
C GLU A 97 -28.37 -15.60 6.05
N VAL A 98 -27.65 -16.62 5.58
CA VAL A 98 -28.25 -17.78 4.91
C VAL A 98 -27.98 -19.10 5.65
N GLU A 99 -27.25 -19.07 6.75
CA GLU A 99 -26.90 -20.25 7.56
C GLU A 99 -26.25 -21.37 6.76
N ASP A 100 -25.29 -21.02 5.91
CA ASP A 100 -24.58 -21.99 5.08
C ASP A 100 -23.53 -22.76 5.89
N PRO A 101 -23.71 -24.09 6.10
CA PRO A 101 -22.77 -24.88 6.89
C PRO A 101 -21.38 -24.98 6.25
N ILE A 102 -21.28 -24.89 4.93
CA ILE A 102 -20.00 -24.97 4.21
C ILE A 102 -19.18 -23.72 4.53
N ALA A 103 -19.80 -22.56 4.54
CA ALA A 103 -19.14 -21.33 4.89
C ALA A 103 -18.65 -21.31 6.33
N LYS A 104 -19.39 -21.94 7.26
CA LYS A 104 -18.99 -22.06 8.65
C LYS A 104 -17.74 -22.93 8.82
N ALA A 105 -17.51 -23.88 7.92
CA ALA A 105 -16.36 -24.79 7.97
C ALA A 105 -15.08 -24.15 7.41
N ALA A 106 -15.19 -23.04 6.72
CA ALA A 106 -14.05 -22.34 6.08
C ALA A 106 -13.27 -21.44 7.12
#